data_fa2df3335d64b8da6e4f72adf65f979e
#
_entry.id   fa2df3335d64b8da6e4f72adf65f979e
#
_cell.length_a   1.000
_cell.length_b   1.000
_cell.length_c   1.000
_cell.angle_alpha   90.00
_cell.angle_beta   90.00
_cell.angle_gamma   90.00
#
_symmetry.space_group_name_H-M   'P 1'
#
loop_
_entity.id
_entity.type
_entity.pdbx_description
1 polymer ?
#
loop_
_entity_poly.entity_id
_entity_poly.type
_entity_poly.pdbx_seq_one_letter_code
_entity_poly.pdbx_strand_id
1 'polypeptide(L)'
;MKKISRKAFLVGGATAVAAAAGACLCTKTGWATISGVGDTPNIAPDAYDIGEDESIRIHLDRVPELAFDGGSIKILDSNIADSLIVVRITEDVYVASSIKCTHRGVEVEYRADDKCFKCASIGGSTFKTSGEKIRGFAKSPLETYSISSEGNTLVVRLS
;
A
#
# COMPACT_ATOMS: atom_id res chain seq x y z
N MET A 1 -34.15 -50.46 -59.01
CA MET A 1 -33.20 -49.39 -59.40
C MET A 1 -33.88 -48.05 -59.18
N LYS A 2 -33.58 -47.36 -58.07
CA LYS A 2 -34.07 -46.00 -57.80
C LYS A 2 -32.94 -45.13 -57.29
N LYS A 3 -32.62 -44.09 -58.07
CA LYS A 3 -31.62 -43.08 -57.74
C LYS A 3 -32.06 -42.24 -56.57
N ILE A 4 -31.24 -42.11 -55.56
CA ILE A 4 -31.45 -41.20 -54.45
C ILE A 4 -30.68 -39.95 -54.69
N SER A 5 -31.42 -38.84 -54.80
CA SER A 5 -30.90 -37.50 -55.01
C SER A 5 -30.26 -36.96 -53.72
N ARG A 6 -29.07 -36.43 -53.88
CA ARG A 6 -28.36 -35.67 -52.85
C ARG A 6 -28.95 -34.26 -52.76
N LYS A 7 -29.52 -33.88 -51.67
CA LYS A 7 -29.62 -32.46 -51.30
C LYS A 7 -29.03 -32.31 -49.91
N ALA A 8 -27.85 -31.74 -49.90
CA ALA A 8 -27.20 -31.26 -48.71
C ALA A 8 -28.02 -30.10 -48.13
N PHE A 9 -28.37 -30.22 -46.87
CA PHE A 9 -28.91 -29.10 -46.11
C PHE A 9 -27.88 -28.74 -45.07
N LEU A 10 -27.10 -27.70 -45.39
CA LEU A 10 -26.22 -27.06 -44.45
C LEU A 10 -27.06 -26.12 -43.59
N VAL A 11 -27.38 -26.55 -42.38
CA VAL A 11 -27.83 -25.64 -41.33
C VAL A 11 -26.65 -25.44 -40.41
N GLY A 12 -25.99 -24.34 -40.59
CA GLY A 12 -24.91 -23.86 -39.71
C GLY A 12 -25.49 -23.41 -38.38
N GLY A 13 -25.34 -24.27 -37.38
CA GLY A 13 -25.53 -23.89 -35.99
C GLY A 13 -24.21 -23.31 -35.45
N ALA A 14 -24.05 -22.02 -35.54
CA ALA A 14 -22.98 -21.34 -34.82
C ALA A 14 -23.35 -21.29 -33.35
N THR A 15 -22.92 -22.30 -32.58
CA THR A 15 -22.87 -22.19 -31.13
C THR A 15 -21.75 -21.24 -30.77
N ALA A 16 -22.09 -19.98 -30.51
CA ALA A 16 -21.22 -19.02 -29.86
C ALA A 16 -20.97 -19.49 -28.44
N VAL A 17 -19.84 -20.13 -28.21
CA VAL A 17 -19.30 -20.32 -26.88
C VAL A 17 -18.85 -18.94 -26.40
N ALA A 18 -19.72 -18.28 -25.63
CA ALA A 18 -19.32 -17.11 -24.86
C ALA A 18 -18.33 -17.58 -23.81
N ALA A 19 -17.05 -17.48 -24.13
CA ALA A 19 -16.01 -17.51 -23.13
C ALA A 19 -16.20 -16.27 -22.26
N ALA A 20 -16.83 -16.45 -21.11
CA ALA A 20 -16.80 -15.48 -20.04
C ALA A 20 -15.34 -15.39 -19.56
N ALA A 21 -14.55 -14.60 -20.26
CA ALA A 21 -13.32 -14.08 -19.71
C ALA A 21 -13.72 -13.25 -18.48
N GLY A 22 -13.61 -13.85 -17.31
CA GLY A 22 -13.64 -13.13 -16.06
C GLY A 22 -12.48 -12.14 -16.08
N ALA A 23 -12.73 -10.96 -16.63
CA ALA A 23 -11.87 -9.82 -16.44
C ALA A 23 -11.99 -9.50 -14.95
N CYS A 24 -11.02 -9.99 -14.18
CA CYS A 24 -10.68 -9.42 -12.88
C CYS A 24 -10.33 -7.97 -13.17
N LEU A 25 -11.35 -7.11 -13.11
CA LEU A 25 -11.18 -5.68 -13.08
C LEU A 25 -10.58 -5.33 -11.71
N CYS A 26 -9.28 -5.62 -11.56
CA CYS A 26 -8.48 -4.79 -10.70
C CYS A 26 -8.55 -3.37 -11.27
N THR A 27 -9.56 -2.64 -10.88
CA THR A 27 -9.55 -1.20 -11.00
C THR A 27 -8.49 -0.68 -10.05
N LYS A 28 -7.22 -0.81 -10.48
CA LYS A 28 -6.21 0.14 -10.05
C LYS A 28 -6.75 1.47 -10.55
N THR A 29 -7.38 2.23 -9.66
CA THR A 29 -7.53 3.65 -9.85
C THR A 29 -6.11 4.21 -9.86
N GLY A 30 -5.50 4.10 -11.04
CA GLY A 30 -4.16 4.58 -11.28
C GLY A 30 -4.22 6.10 -11.34
N TRP A 31 -3.91 6.72 -10.26
CA TRP A 31 -3.34 8.04 -10.27
C TRP A 31 -1.88 7.83 -10.65
N ALA A 32 -1.59 8.00 -11.91
CA ALA A 32 -0.21 8.03 -12.41
C ALA A 32 0.44 9.30 -11.82
N THR A 33 1.08 9.14 -10.69
CA THR A 33 1.95 10.18 -10.15
C THR A 33 3.20 10.27 -11.01
N ILE A 34 3.40 11.43 -11.59
CA ILE A 34 4.49 11.78 -12.52
C ILE A 34 5.88 11.71 -11.87
N SER A 35 6.01 11.30 -10.62
CA SER A 35 7.26 11.43 -9.86
C SER A 35 7.94 10.16 -9.39
N GLY A 36 7.50 8.97 -9.75
CA GLY A 36 8.22 7.74 -9.39
C GLY A 36 8.44 7.53 -7.88
N VAL A 37 7.72 8.26 -7.06
CA VAL A 37 7.59 8.10 -5.62
C VAL A 37 6.37 7.22 -5.42
N GLY A 38 6.48 6.13 -4.66
CA GLY A 38 5.35 5.22 -4.42
C GLY A 38 4.18 5.96 -3.77
N ASP A 39 2.98 5.64 -4.20
CA ASP A 39 1.75 6.15 -3.58
C ASP A 39 1.39 5.26 -2.39
N THR A 40 1.92 5.60 -1.23
CA THR A 40 1.45 4.98 0.01
C THR A 40 0.06 5.54 0.34
N PRO A 41 -1.00 4.72 0.37
CA PRO A 41 -2.35 5.20 0.60
C PRO A 41 -2.53 5.71 2.03
N ASN A 42 -3.35 6.74 2.19
CA ASN A 42 -3.88 7.15 3.49
C ASN A 42 -5.09 6.27 3.82
N ILE A 43 -5.13 5.69 5.03
CA ILE A 43 -6.25 4.84 5.44
C ILE A 43 -7.42 5.67 5.97
N ALA A 44 -8.61 5.07 5.90
CA ALA A 44 -9.83 5.69 6.38
C ALA A 44 -9.83 5.79 7.92
N PRO A 45 -10.49 6.81 8.50
CA PRO A 45 -10.50 7.02 9.96
C PRO A 45 -11.15 5.89 10.76
N ASP A 46 -11.98 5.06 10.14
CA ASP A 46 -12.60 3.89 10.78
C ASP A 46 -11.67 2.66 10.85
N ALA A 47 -10.50 2.73 10.21
CA ALA A 47 -9.51 1.66 10.22
C ALA A 47 -8.54 1.73 11.40
N TYR A 48 -8.61 2.78 12.23
CA TYR A 48 -7.77 2.92 13.42
C TYR A 48 -8.49 3.68 14.53
N ASP A 49 -8.02 3.48 15.75
CA ASP A 49 -8.44 4.22 16.93
C ASP A 49 -7.24 4.94 17.56
N ILE A 50 -7.47 6.11 18.13
CA ILE A 50 -6.46 6.88 18.88
C ILE A 50 -6.75 6.69 20.37
N GLY A 51 -5.79 6.10 21.11
CA GLY A 51 -5.87 5.91 22.53
C GLY A 51 -5.52 7.19 23.32
N GLU A 52 -5.99 7.26 24.56
CA GLU A 52 -5.65 8.36 25.50
C GLU A 52 -4.15 8.40 25.84
N ASP A 53 -3.45 7.28 25.67
CA ASP A 53 -2.00 7.11 25.88
C ASP A 53 -1.15 7.45 24.63
N GLU A 54 -1.71 8.21 23.68
CA GLU A 54 -1.10 8.53 22.39
C GLU A 54 -0.75 7.29 21.55
N SER A 55 -1.36 6.15 21.86
CA SER A 55 -1.25 4.97 21.02
C SER A 55 -2.23 5.01 19.84
N ILE A 56 -1.82 4.47 18.71
CA ILE A 56 -2.67 4.30 17.54
C ILE A 56 -2.88 2.81 17.32
N ARG A 57 -4.15 2.38 17.35
CA ARG A 57 -4.58 0.99 17.17
C ARG A 57 -5.12 0.80 15.76
N ILE A 58 -4.41 0.07 14.91
CA ILE A 58 -4.77 -0.14 13.51
C ILE A 58 -5.42 -1.51 13.38
N HIS A 59 -6.62 -1.58 12.82
CA HIS A 59 -7.38 -2.81 12.59
C HIS A 59 -6.98 -3.45 11.25
N LEU A 60 -6.22 -4.54 11.29
CA LEU A 60 -5.68 -5.19 10.10
C LEU A 60 -6.75 -5.73 9.14
N ASP A 61 -7.92 -6.10 9.65
CA ASP A 61 -9.06 -6.53 8.81
C ASP A 61 -9.66 -5.41 7.95
N ARG A 62 -9.36 -4.15 8.29
CA ARG A 62 -9.81 -2.96 7.55
C ARG A 62 -8.72 -2.34 6.69
N VAL A 63 -7.52 -2.92 6.70
CA VAL A 63 -6.33 -2.40 6.01
C VAL A 63 -5.72 -3.48 5.13
N PRO A 64 -6.36 -3.81 3.99
CA PRO A 64 -5.90 -4.85 3.06
C PRO A 64 -4.51 -4.55 2.47
N GLU A 65 -4.07 -3.29 2.49
CA GLU A 65 -2.74 -2.87 2.05
C GLU A 65 -1.63 -3.50 2.89
N LEU A 66 -1.89 -3.80 4.17
CA LEU A 66 -0.95 -4.48 5.06
C LEU A 66 -1.08 -6.02 5.05
N ALA A 67 -1.89 -6.59 4.14
CA ALA A 67 -2.07 -8.04 4.05
C ALA A 67 -0.87 -8.77 3.42
N PHE A 68 0.06 -8.07 2.78
CA PHE A 68 1.20 -8.66 2.08
C PHE A 68 2.51 -7.92 2.39
N ASP A 69 3.63 -8.62 2.23
CA ASP A 69 4.96 -8.07 2.48
C ASP A 69 5.26 -6.90 1.53
N GLY A 70 5.81 -5.82 2.07
CA GLY A 70 6.03 -4.58 1.36
C GLY A 70 4.81 -3.68 1.26
N GLY A 71 3.65 -4.10 1.79
CA GLY A 71 2.47 -3.26 1.93
C GLY A 71 2.73 -2.09 2.87
N SER A 72 2.13 -0.94 2.59
CA SER A 72 2.35 0.28 3.37
C SER A 72 1.13 1.18 3.36
N ILE A 73 0.96 1.93 4.45
CA ILE A 73 -0.12 2.88 4.66
C ILE A 73 0.38 4.15 5.30
N LYS A 74 -0.39 5.23 5.16
CA LYS A 74 -0.24 6.48 5.90
C LYS A 74 -1.43 6.69 6.84
N ILE A 75 -1.18 7.38 7.94
CA ILE A 75 -2.20 7.93 8.82
C ILE A 75 -1.97 9.43 8.90
N LEU A 76 -2.86 10.17 8.28
CA LEU A 76 -2.86 11.63 8.23
C LEU A 76 -4.05 12.12 9.06
N ASP A 77 -3.84 12.34 10.35
CA ASP A 77 -4.88 12.80 11.26
C ASP A 77 -4.37 13.98 12.09
N SER A 78 -5.17 15.04 12.20
CA SER A 78 -4.85 16.23 12.97
C SER A 78 -4.92 16.02 14.49
N ASN A 79 -5.50 14.92 14.94
CA ASN A 79 -5.63 14.57 16.36
C ASN A 79 -4.41 13.82 16.89
N ILE A 80 -3.48 13.41 16.03
CA ILE A 80 -2.24 12.76 16.43
C ILE A 80 -1.06 13.75 16.37
N ALA A 81 -0.10 13.58 17.27
CA ALA A 81 1.05 14.48 17.38
C ALA A 81 1.90 14.49 16.10
N ASP A 82 2.03 13.36 15.44
CA ASP A 82 2.72 13.25 14.15
C ASP A 82 2.02 12.27 13.19
N SER A 83 2.02 12.61 11.91
CA SER A 83 1.50 11.75 10.86
C SER A 83 2.46 10.58 10.60
N LEU A 84 1.93 9.40 10.35
CA LEU A 84 2.67 8.15 10.31
C LEU A 84 2.70 7.53 8.92
N ILE A 85 3.76 6.76 8.68
CA ILE A 85 3.80 5.72 7.67
C ILE A 85 4.06 4.38 8.35
N VAL A 86 3.22 3.39 8.08
CA VAL A 86 3.36 2.03 8.60
C VAL A 86 3.59 1.09 7.43
N VAL A 87 4.55 0.17 7.59
CA VAL A 87 4.97 -0.77 6.55
C VAL A 87 5.02 -2.16 7.12
N ARG A 88 4.49 -3.14 6.40
CA ARG A 88 4.71 -4.55 6.64
C ARG A 88 5.99 -4.97 5.90
N ILE A 89 7.01 -5.35 6.63
CA ILE A 89 8.29 -5.81 6.07
C ILE A 89 8.23 -7.31 5.71
N THR A 90 7.73 -8.11 6.64
CA THR A 90 7.43 -9.54 6.49
C THR A 90 6.18 -9.88 7.29
N GLU A 91 5.73 -11.13 7.26
CA GLU A 91 4.48 -11.62 7.84
C GLU A 91 4.18 -11.05 9.25
N ASP A 92 5.18 -11.01 10.14
CA ASP A 92 5.02 -10.55 11.52
C ASP A 92 5.85 -9.30 11.87
N VAL A 93 6.51 -8.70 10.88
CA VAL A 93 7.42 -7.56 11.10
C VAL A 93 6.85 -6.30 10.47
N TYR A 94 6.50 -5.37 11.33
CA TYR A 94 6.01 -4.04 10.94
C TYR A 94 6.96 -2.96 11.42
N VAL A 95 6.98 -1.84 10.71
CA VAL A 95 7.71 -0.62 11.06
C VAL A 95 6.77 0.56 10.99
N ALA A 96 6.88 1.46 11.96
CA ALA A 96 6.18 2.73 11.96
C ALA A 96 7.19 3.88 12.04
N SER A 97 6.99 4.91 11.23
CA SER A 97 7.88 6.07 11.18
C SER A 97 7.07 7.34 10.96
N SER A 98 7.64 8.49 11.31
CA SER A 98 7.12 9.78 10.87
C SER A 98 7.13 9.86 9.33
N ILE A 99 6.10 10.43 8.75
CA ILE A 99 6.10 10.74 7.32
C ILE A 99 6.90 12.00 6.99
N LYS A 100 7.30 12.79 7.99
CA LYS A 100 7.97 14.09 7.81
C LYS A 100 9.47 13.92 7.65
N CYS A 101 9.97 14.14 6.45
CA CYS A 101 11.41 14.16 6.18
C CYS A 101 12.14 15.22 7.03
N THR A 102 13.20 14.83 7.72
CA THR A 102 13.99 15.69 8.61
C THR A 102 14.76 16.83 7.90
N HIS A 103 14.67 16.90 6.55
CA HIS A 103 15.22 18.01 5.78
C HIS A 103 14.29 19.24 5.77
N ARG A 104 13.01 19.06 5.41
CA ARG A 104 12.02 20.13 5.21
C ARG A 104 10.59 19.77 5.63
N GLY A 105 10.37 18.66 6.30
CA GLY A 105 9.05 18.19 6.65
C GLY A 105 8.20 17.68 5.44
N VAL A 106 8.81 17.53 4.26
CA VAL A 106 8.11 16.95 3.10
C VAL A 106 7.90 15.47 3.34
N GLU A 107 6.76 14.95 2.92
CA GLU A 107 6.40 13.55 3.11
C GLU A 107 7.42 12.58 2.53
N VAL A 108 7.61 11.47 3.23
CA VAL A 108 8.31 10.30 2.71
C VAL A 108 7.33 9.27 2.23
N GLU A 109 7.75 8.50 1.23
CA GLU A 109 7.02 7.37 0.67
C GLU A 109 7.82 6.09 0.87
N TYR A 110 7.14 4.97 1.07
CA TYR A 110 7.81 3.69 1.09
C TYR A 110 8.04 3.16 -0.33
N ARG A 111 9.24 2.65 -0.57
CA ARG A 111 9.64 1.99 -1.80
C ARG A 111 9.85 0.51 -1.52
N ALA A 112 8.88 -0.32 -1.88
CA ALA A 112 8.92 -1.76 -1.61
C ALA A 112 10.09 -2.45 -2.31
N ASP A 113 10.41 -2.06 -3.56
CA ASP A 113 11.52 -2.62 -4.33
C ASP A 113 12.89 -2.37 -3.66
N ASP A 114 13.06 -1.18 -3.08
CA ASP A 114 14.31 -0.75 -2.44
C ASP A 114 14.30 -1.00 -0.92
N LYS A 115 13.17 -1.40 -0.35
CA LYS A 115 12.92 -1.54 1.10
C LYS A 115 13.38 -0.33 1.90
N CYS A 116 13.02 0.87 1.45
CA CYS A 116 13.47 2.13 2.04
C CYS A 116 12.38 3.20 1.98
N PHE A 117 12.51 4.20 2.83
CA PHE A 117 11.72 5.42 2.74
C PHE A 117 12.43 6.44 1.85
N LYS A 118 11.68 7.10 0.96
CA LYS A 118 12.20 8.13 0.07
C LYS A 118 11.38 9.41 0.20
N CYS A 119 12.05 10.52 0.45
CA CYS A 119 11.41 11.83 0.49
C CYS A 119 10.91 12.23 -0.91
N ALA A 120 9.70 12.77 -0.98
CA ALA A 120 9.08 13.25 -2.22
C ALA A 120 9.69 14.56 -2.76
N SER A 121 10.59 15.21 -2.00
CA SER A 121 11.25 16.45 -2.43
C SER A 121 12.32 16.23 -3.49
N ILE A 122 12.60 17.28 -4.27
CA ILE A 122 13.75 17.33 -5.17
C ILE A 122 15.03 17.13 -4.35
N GLY A 123 15.87 16.15 -4.73
CA GLY A 123 17.06 15.75 -3.95
C GLY A 123 16.82 14.59 -3.00
N GLY A 124 15.61 14.10 -2.90
CA GLY A 124 15.14 12.81 -2.39
C GLY A 124 15.99 12.17 -1.31
N SER A 125 15.92 12.67 -0.06
CA SER A 125 16.55 11.96 1.06
C SER A 125 15.98 10.54 1.16
N THR A 126 16.86 9.58 1.40
CA THR A 126 16.49 8.16 1.48
C THR A 126 16.91 7.65 2.85
N PHE A 127 16.02 6.85 3.47
CA PHE A 127 16.22 6.29 4.80
C PHE A 127 15.95 4.79 4.77
N LYS A 128 16.68 4.04 5.59
CA LYS A 128 16.35 2.64 5.89
C LYS A 128 15.01 2.57 6.62
N THR A 129 14.43 1.39 6.68
CA THR A 129 13.23 1.12 7.50
C THR A 129 13.47 1.35 8.99
N SER A 130 14.72 1.32 9.45
CA SER A 130 15.14 1.71 10.80
C SER A 130 15.20 3.23 11.04
N GLY A 131 14.82 4.04 10.05
CA GLY A 131 14.96 5.51 10.12
C GLY A 131 16.35 6.04 9.77
N GLU A 132 17.40 5.21 9.74
CA GLU A 132 18.77 5.65 9.44
C GLU A 132 18.85 6.26 8.03
N LYS A 133 19.49 7.45 7.94
CA LYS A 133 19.70 8.11 6.65
C LYS A 133 20.70 7.34 5.79
N ILE A 134 20.32 7.04 4.56
CA ILE A 134 21.21 6.46 3.54
C ILE A 134 21.88 7.58 2.73
N ARG A 135 21.09 8.57 2.26
CA ARG A 135 21.59 9.66 1.40
C ARG A 135 20.63 10.85 1.39
N GLY A 136 21.06 11.95 0.77
CA GLY A 136 20.28 13.17 0.57
C GLY A 136 20.52 14.22 1.63
N PHE A 137 19.66 15.24 1.67
CA PHE A 137 19.84 16.44 2.47
C PHE A 137 19.24 16.38 3.87
N ALA A 138 18.67 15.24 4.27
CA ALA A 138 18.19 15.04 5.65
C ALA A 138 19.31 15.28 6.66
N LYS A 139 19.00 15.96 7.76
CA LYS A 139 19.97 16.34 8.79
C LYS A 139 20.11 15.28 9.89
N SER A 140 19.05 14.52 10.12
CA SER A 140 18.97 13.48 11.14
C SER A 140 18.26 12.25 10.59
N PRO A 141 18.31 11.10 11.27
CA PRO A 141 17.46 9.97 10.97
C PRO A 141 15.97 10.35 10.93
N LEU A 142 15.17 9.56 10.25
CA LEU A 142 13.72 9.62 10.30
C LEU A 142 13.28 9.10 11.67
N GLU A 143 12.33 9.76 12.30
CA GLU A 143 11.77 9.31 13.57
C GLU A 143 11.00 8.00 13.37
N THR A 144 11.21 7.06 14.27
CA THR A 144 10.58 5.73 14.25
C THR A 144 9.85 5.50 15.57
N TYR A 145 8.74 4.80 15.50
CA TYR A 145 7.86 4.55 16.63
C TYR A 145 7.83 3.06 16.96
N SER A 146 7.63 2.75 18.24
CA SER A 146 7.45 1.37 18.66
C SER A 146 6.11 0.83 18.12
N ILE A 147 6.15 -0.38 17.58
CA ILE A 147 4.97 -1.06 17.04
C ILE A 147 4.94 -2.49 17.55
N SER A 148 3.75 -2.94 17.95
CA SER A 148 3.49 -4.31 18.38
C SER A 148 2.24 -4.84 17.70
N SER A 149 2.19 -6.17 17.50
CA SER A 149 1.03 -6.87 16.98
C SER A 149 0.27 -7.54 18.13
N GLU A 150 -1.02 -7.24 18.24
CA GLU A 150 -1.93 -7.80 19.23
C GLU A 150 -3.12 -8.47 18.49
N GLY A 151 -2.93 -9.73 18.10
CA GLY A 151 -3.92 -10.46 17.29
C GLY A 151 -4.14 -9.78 15.93
N ASN A 152 -5.32 -9.23 15.69
CA ASN A 152 -5.68 -8.54 14.44
C ASN A 152 -5.48 -7.01 14.51
N THR A 153 -4.74 -6.53 15.50
CA THR A 153 -4.52 -5.10 15.72
C THR A 153 -3.03 -4.81 15.82
N LEU A 154 -2.57 -3.76 15.14
CA LEU A 154 -1.24 -3.18 15.38
C LEU A 154 -1.38 -2.03 16.35
N VAL A 155 -0.51 -1.97 17.35
CA VAL A 155 -0.44 -0.87 18.30
C VAL A 155 0.86 -0.11 18.09
N VAL A 156 0.74 1.15 17.66
CA VAL A 156 1.87 2.07 17.47
C VAL A 156 1.88 3.06 18.63
N ARG A 157 3.03 3.28 19.27
CA ARG A 157 3.21 4.28 20.33
C ARG A 157 4.09 5.40 19.83
N LEU A 158 3.60 6.65 19.97
CA LEU A 158 4.27 7.86 19.49
C LEU A 158 5.29 8.45 20.48
N SER A 159 5.37 7.87 21.68
CA SER A 159 6.28 8.29 22.76
C SER A 159 7.36 7.25 23.02
#